data_87724ab020631663daef864216265abc
#
_entry.id   87724ab020631663daef864216265abc
#
_cell.length_a   1.000
_cell.length_b   1.000
_cell.length_c   1.000
_cell.angle_alpha   90.00
_cell.angle_beta   90.00
_cell.angle_gamma   90.00
#
_symmetry.space_group_name_H-M   'P 1'
#
loop_
_entity.id
_entity.type
_entity.pdbx_description
1 polymer ?
#
loop_
_entity_poly.entity_id
_entity_poly.type
_entity_poly.pdbx_seq_one_letter_code
_entity_poly.pdbx_strand_id
1 'polypeptide(L)'
;SAIWFVDYAILPEFKGKGLGKIMYKEWSKICSNQMAICSVDSLRVLKKFGWEDNYAVKRLTKPINPLNFLPILKNLKLNFANKALRYFVKKKYSSTVSINFYQINDNFKILNDSFRIRKKSTNNNYATIIRDEKWLHWRLMECPYKRDIYFFEYKNNFAIVHIFFKNVKRLNILYTYSTDISYENELYCHITNWAINNDIDVLWAINRSNDLRNIFPKIFNNPLKFAAWSSDAKILKVLKNGLDIQGIDTDTDSCLYVD
;
A
#
# COMPACT_ATOMS: atom_id res chain seq x y z
N SER A 1 4.41 -3.85 -21.75
CA SER A 1 4.93 -3.60 -20.38
C SER A 1 4.90 -2.11 -20.08
N ALA A 2 4.87 -1.76 -18.81
CA ALA A 2 4.98 -0.40 -18.31
C ALA A 2 6.00 -0.38 -17.18
N ILE A 3 6.63 0.78 -16.92
CA ILE A 3 7.57 0.96 -15.83
C ILE A 3 7.05 1.97 -14.79
N TRP A 4 7.47 1.79 -13.56
CA TRP A 4 7.20 2.69 -12.45
C TRP A 4 8.22 3.81 -12.42
N PHE A 5 7.74 5.04 -12.30
CA PHE A 5 8.57 6.21 -12.09
C PHE A 5 8.58 6.56 -10.60
N VAL A 6 9.72 6.38 -9.96
CA VAL A 6 9.90 6.59 -8.52
C VAL A 6 11.08 7.52 -8.26
N ASP A 7 11.09 8.17 -7.10
CA ASP A 7 12.20 8.96 -6.54
C ASP A 7 12.76 10.05 -7.47
N TYR A 8 11.85 10.79 -8.11
CA TYR A 8 12.24 11.94 -8.92
C TYR A 8 12.44 13.17 -8.04
N ALA A 9 13.68 13.48 -7.74
CA ALA A 9 14.05 14.63 -6.95
C ALA A 9 15.22 15.39 -7.55
N ILE A 10 15.24 16.70 -7.37
CA ILE A 10 16.34 17.58 -7.74
C ILE A 10 16.74 18.37 -6.50
N LEU A 11 18.00 18.32 -6.15
CA LEU A 11 18.55 19.07 -5.01
C LEU A 11 18.26 20.56 -5.18
N PRO A 12 18.02 21.28 -4.08
CA PRO A 12 17.61 22.69 -4.09
C PRO A 12 18.52 23.59 -4.94
N GLU A 13 19.84 23.41 -4.86
CA GLU A 13 20.86 24.17 -5.58
C GLU A 13 20.84 23.99 -7.09
N PHE A 14 20.19 22.91 -7.58
CA PHE A 14 20.03 22.61 -8.99
C PHE A 14 18.64 22.93 -9.54
N LYS A 15 17.71 23.39 -8.69
CA LYS A 15 16.37 23.79 -9.13
C LYS A 15 16.45 24.96 -10.13
N GLY A 16 15.53 25.01 -11.07
CA GLY A 16 15.46 26.08 -12.09
C GLY A 16 16.42 25.93 -13.26
N LYS A 17 17.40 25.01 -13.21
CA LYS A 17 18.43 24.82 -14.27
C LYS A 17 18.00 23.88 -15.41
N GLY A 18 16.74 23.48 -15.44
CA GLY A 18 16.20 22.59 -16.49
C GLY A 18 16.57 21.11 -16.37
N LEU A 19 17.33 20.72 -15.34
CA LEU A 19 17.82 19.34 -15.17
C LEU A 19 16.67 18.32 -15.10
N GLY A 20 15.56 18.66 -14.45
CA GLY A 20 14.40 17.79 -14.40
C GLY A 20 13.84 17.41 -15.77
N LYS A 21 13.84 18.36 -16.72
CA LYS A 21 13.43 18.08 -18.10
C LYS A 21 14.41 17.15 -18.81
N ILE A 22 15.70 17.30 -18.56
CA ILE A 22 16.74 16.45 -19.14
C ILE A 22 16.61 15.03 -18.60
N MET A 23 16.57 14.88 -17.27
CA MET A 23 16.39 13.58 -16.60
C MET A 23 15.12 12.86 -17.08
N TYR A 24 14.00 13.58 -17.15
CA TYR A 24 12.75 13.02 -17.64
C TYR A 24 12.87 12.52 -19.10
N LYS A 25 13.50 13.30 -19.98
CA LYS A 25 13.70 12.91 -21.38
C LYS A 25 14.53 11.64 -21.52
N GLU A 26 15.61 11.51 -20.74
CA GLU A 26 16.45 10.31 -20.77
C GLU A 26 15.67 9.10 -20.23
N TRP A 27 14.98 9.27 -19.12
CA TRP A 27 14.16 8.20 -18.54
C TRP A 27 13.02 7.77 -19.47
N SER A 28 12.35 8.72 -20.15
CA SER A 28 11.25 8.42 -21.07
C SER A 28 11.64 7.59 -22.29
N LYS A 29 12.93 7.55 -22.63
CA LYS A 29 13.45 6.68 -23.69
C LYS A 29 13.45 5.19 -23.31
N ILE A 30 13.44 4.88 -22.01
CA ILE A 30 13.54 3.49 -21.52
C ILE A 30 12.27 2.70 -21.81
N CYS A 31 11.09 3.34 -21.65
CA CYS A 31 9.81 2.68 -21.89
C CYS A 31 8.74 3.68 -22.32
N SER A 32 7.96 3.30 -23.32
CA SER A 32 6.84 4.09 -23.86
C SER A 32 5.57 4.04 -23.00
N ASN A 33 5.57 3.27 -21.91
CA ASN A 33 4.45 3.13 -21.00
C ASN A 33 4.94 3.35 -19.56
N GLN A 34 4.39 4.32 -18.88
CA GLN A 34 4.94 4.81 -17.61
C GLN A 34 3.81 5.10 -16.63
N MET A 35 4.09 4.92 -15.33
CA MET A 35 3.15 5.22 -14.26
C MET A 35 3.89 5.68 -13.01
N ALA A 36 3.22 6.49 -12.18
CA ALA A 36 3.76 7.01 -10.93
C ALA A 36 2.68 7.27 -9.90
N ILE A 37 3.02 7.12 -8.63
CA ILE A 37 2.34 7.80 -7.53
C ILE A 37 3.22 8.99 -7.14
N CYS A 38 2.64 10.19 -7.14
CA CYS A 38 3.41 11.40 -7.03
C CYS A 38 2.76 12.43 -6.10
N SER A 39 3.56 13.42 -5.70
CA SER A 39 3.07 14.62 -5.01
C SER A 39 2.27 15.51 -5.99
N VAL A 40 1.54 16.48 -5.43
CA VAL A 40 0.81 17.48 -6.25
C VAL A 40 1.78 18.26 -7.16
N ASP A 41 2.96 18.59 -6.65
CA ASP A 41 3.95 19.35 -7.42
C ASP A 41 4.60 18.50 -8.51
N SER A 42 4.93 17.25 -8.22
CA SER A 42 5.41 16.30 -9.24
C SER A 42 4.36 16.07 -10.32
N LEU A 43 3.08 15.95 -9.95
CA LEU A 43 2.00 15.81 -10.92
C LEU A 43 1.88 17.02 -11.86
N ARG A 44 2.02 18.25 -11.33
CA ARG A 44 2.04 19.47 -12.16
C ARG A 44 3.15 19.44 -13.21
N VAL A 45 4.32 18.90 -12.84
CA VAL A 45 5.44 18.76 -13.77
C VAL A 45 5.16 17.67 -14.80
N LEU A 46 4.70 16.50 -14.37
CA LEU A 46 4.37 15.37 -15.25
C LEU A 46 3.29 15.72 -16.28
N LYS A 47 2.28 16.48 -15.89
CA LYS A 47 1.24 16.98 -16.82
C LYS A 47 1.81 17.82 -17.98
N LYS A 48 2.88 18.59 -17.75
CA LYS A 48 3.56 19.32 -18.83
C LYS A 48 4.24 18.40 -19.85
N PHE A 49 4.43 17.14 -19.50
CA PHE A 49 4.98 16.09 -20.37
C PHE A 49 3.88 15.18 -20.95
N GLY A 50 2.61 15.56 -20.82
CA GLY A 50 1.49 14.81 -21.38
C GLY A 50 0.98 13.65 -20.51
N TRP A 51 1.39 13.58 -19.23
CA TRP A 51 0.84 12.58 -18.32
C TRP A 51 -0.60 12.90 -17.95
N GLU A 52 -1.39 11.85 -17.83
CA GLU A 52 -2.77 11.94 -17.37
C GLU A 52 -2.90 11.47 -15.92
N ASP A 53 -3.60 12.25 -15.11
CA ASP A 53 -4.08 11.84 -13.79
C ASP A 53 -5.58 11.57 -13.89
N ASN A 54 -6.05 10.58 -13.23
CA ASN A 54 -7.51 10.42 -13.07
C ASN A 54 -7.86 9.21 -12.19
N TYR A 55 -7.12 8.95 -11.10
CA TYR A 55 -7.21 7.61 -10.54
C TYR A 55 -7.51 7.61 -9.09
N ALA A 56 -8.50 6.78 -8.78
CA ALA A 56 -9.04 6.56 -7.46
C ALA A 56 -8.14 5.66 -6.59
N VAL A 57 -6.81 5.78 -6.70
CA VAL A 57 -5.92 5.16 -5.74
C VAL A 57 -6.05 5.93 -4.44
N LYS A 58 -6.38 5.25 -3.36
CA LYS A 58 -6.60 5.85 -2.05
C LYS A 58 -5.69 5.22 -1.01
N ARG A 59 -5.14 6.07 -0.16
CA ARG A 59 -4.63 5.60 1.12
C ARG A 59 -5.81 5.48 2.08
N LEU A 60 -6.09 4.28 2.48
CA LEU A 60 -7.11 3.96 3.46
C LEU A 60 -6.48 3.99 4.84
N THR A 61 -7.11 4.67 5.78
CA THR A 61 -6.60 4.80 7.14
C THR A 61 -7.69 4.40 8.14
N LYS A 62 -7.34 3.51 9.07
CA LYS A 62 -8.23 3.08 10.15
C LYS A 62 -7.52 3.28 11.49
N PRO A 63 -7.91 4.29 12.26
CA PRO A 63 -7.43 4.43 13.62
C PRO A 63 -7.88 3.24 14.48
N ILE A 64 -6.93 2.60 15.13
CA ILE A 64 -7.16 1.54 16.13
C ILE A 64 -7.12 2.16 17.52
N ASN A 65 -6.18 3.07 17.72
CA ASN A 65 -6.04 3.86 18.93
C ASN A 65 -6.16 5.35 18.58
N PRO A 66 -7.40 5.89 18.54
CA PRO A 66 -7.62 7.24 18.05
C PRO A 66 -6.92 8.32 18.88
N LEU A 67 -6.70 8.09 20.17
CA LEU A 67 -6.04 9.09 21.03
C LEU A 67 -4.54 9.21 20.72
N ASN A 68 -3.88 8.12 20.34
CA ASN A 68 -2.48 8.18 19.92
C ASN A 68 -2.32 8.69 18.48
N PHE A 69 -3.33 8.45 17.65
CA PHE A 69 -3.31 8.86 16.24
C PHE A 69 -3.53 10.37 16.07
N LEU A 70 -4.33 11.01 16.94
CA LEU A 70 -4.62 12.44 16.87
C LEU A 70 -3.66 13.20 17.79
N PRO A 71 -2.75 14.04 17.25
CA PRO A 71 -1.73 14.75 18.06
C PRO A 71 -2.33 15.58 19.19
N ILE A 72 -3.51 16.17 18.95
CA ILE A 72 -4.24 17.00 19.92
C ILE A 72 -4.67 16.18 21.14
N LEU A 73 -5.04 14.91 20.95
CA LEU A 73 -5.54 14.06 22.01
C LEU A 73 -4.42 13.33 22.78
N LYS A 74 -3.25 13.19 22.16
CA LYS A 74 -2.08 12.53 22.76
C LYS A 74 -1.66 13.18 24.09
N ASN A 75 -1.83 14.49 24.22
CA ASN A 75 -1.46 15.26 25.42
C ASN A 75 -2.47 15.11 26.57
N LEU A 76 -3.66 14.57 26.33
CA LEU A 76 -4.74 14.52 27.31
C LEU A 76 -4.67 13.34 28.30
N LYS A 77 -3.62 12.49 28.26
CA LYS A 77 -3.43 11.31 29.15
C LYS A 77 -4.71 10.50 29.45
N LEU A 78 -5.62 10.40 28.48
CA LEU A 78 -6.92 9.73 28.63
C LEU A 78 -6.80 8.20 28.49
N ASN A 79 -5.95 7.57 29.30
CA ASN A 79 -5.69 6.12 29.24
C ASN A 79 -6.95 5.28 29.39
N PHE A 80 -7.92 5.75 30.19
CA PHE A 80 -9.19 5.04 30.37
C PHE A 80 -10.05 5.06 29.10
N ALA A 81 -10.17 6.23 28.47
CA ALA A 81 -10.91 6.38 27.22
C ALA A 81 -10.30 5.52 26.08
N ASN A 82 -8.95 5.42 26.02
CA ASN A 82 -8.28 4.53 25.12
C ASN A 82 -8.66 3.05 25.36
N LYS A 83 -8.62 2.60 26.61
CA LYS A 83 -8.99 1.21 26.94
C LYS A 83 -10.42 0.90 26.54
N ALA A 84 -11.36 1.81 26.83
CA ALA A 84 -12.76 1.66 26.45
C ALA A 84 -12.95 1.61 24.93
N LEU A 85 -12.36 2.55 24.18
CA LEU A 85 -12.42 2.58 22.72
C LEU A 85 -11.81 1.32 22.09
N ARG A 86 -10.66 0.86 22.60
CA ARG A 86 -10.03 -0.40 22.15
C ARG A 86 -10.92 -1.60 22.43
N TYR A 87 -11.59 -1.64 23.57
CA TYR A 87 -12.54 -2.71 23.89
C TYR A 87 -13.70 -2.77 22.89
N PHE A 88 -14.29 -1.62 22.54
CA PHE A 88 -15.36 -1.55 21.53
C PHE A 88 -14.87 -1.96 20.14
N VAL A 89 -13.68 -1.49 19.73
CA VAL A 89 -13.07 -1.89 18.45
C VAL A 89 -12.80 -3.41 18.47
N LYS A 90 -12.24 -3.96 19.55
CA LYS A 90 -11.99 -5.39 19.69
C LYS A 90 -13.28 -6.20 19.59
N LYS A 91 -14.34 -5.80 20.31
CA LYS A 91 -15.65 -6.47 20.27
C LYS A 91 -16.25 -6.49 18.87
N LYS A 92 -16.10 -5.40 18.11
CA LYS A 92 -16.61 -5.30 16.73
C LYS A 92 -15.86 -6.23 15.75
N TYR A 93 -14.57 -6.45 15.96
CA TYR A 93 -13.70 -7.20 15.05
C TYR A 93 -13.20 -8.52 15.63
N SER A 94 -13.75 -8.97 16.76
CA SER A 94 -13.41 -10.27 17.32
C SER A 94 -13.79 -11.37 16.33
N SER A 95 -12.83 -12.19 15.98
CA SER A 95 -13.01 -13.38 15.17
C SER A 95 -12.59 -14.59 15.99
N THR A 96 -13.38 -15.64 15.93
CA THR A 96 -13.10 -16.92 16.60
C THR A 96 -12.20 -17.84 15.79
N VAL A 97 -11.88 -17.45 14.56
CA VAL A 97 -11.14 -18.29 13.63
C VAL A 97 -9.63 -18.13 13.82
N SER A 98 -8.91 -19.23 13.85
CA SER A 98 -7.44 -19.25 13.86
C SER A 98 -6.90 -18.81 12.50
N ILE A 99 -5.96 -17.89 12.53
CA ILE A 99 -5.22 -17.44 11.33
C ILE A 99 -3.74 -17.80 11.51
N ASN A 100 -3.14 -18.28 10.45
CA ASN A 100 -1.70 -18.52 10.46
C ASN A 100 -0.96 -17.18 10.28
N PHE A 101 0.06 -16.99 11.08
CA PHE A 101 0.84 -15.78 11.15
C PHE A 101 2.33 -16.11 11.18
N TYR A 102 3.07 -15.53 10.23
CA TYR A 102 4.49 -15.81 10.04
C TYR A 102 5.28 -14.52 9.87
N GLN A 103 6.47 -14.48 10.44
CA GLN A 103 7.45 -13.48 10.06
C GLN A 103 8.08 -13.92 8.72
N ILE A 104 8.25 -12.98 7.80
CA ILE A 104 8.58 -13.32 6.40
C ILE A 104 9.98 -13.91 6.25
N ASN A 105 10.95 -13.49 7.09
CA ASN A 105 12.33 -13.92 6.99
C ASN A 105 12.50 -15.45 6.94
N ASP A 106 11.70 -16.17 7.75
CA ASP A 106 11.84 -17.60 7.92
C ASP A 106 10.88 -18.40 7.01
N ASN A 107 9.95 -17.71 6.34
CA ASN A 107 8.82 -18.34 5.67
C ASN A 107 8.59 -17.82 4.24
N PHE A 108 9.62 -17.28 3.59
CA PHE A 108 9.52 -16.75 2.23
C PHE A 108 9.00 -17.78 1.21
N LYS A 109 9.34 -19.07 1.40
CA LYS A 109 8.85 -20.14 0.53
C LYS A 109 7.33 -20.25 0.54
N ILE A 110 6.70 -20.19 1.72
CA ILE A 110 5.23 -20.23 1.87
C ILE A 110 4.60 -19.07 1.11
N LEU A 111 5.15 -17.88 1.29
CA LEU A 111 4.70 -16.69 0.58
C LEU A 111 4.81 -16.84 -0.94
N ASN A 112 5.94 -17.32 -1.42
CA ASN A 112 6.18 -17.49 -2.85
C ASN A 112 5.22 -18.52 -3.46
N ASP A 113 4.94 -19.63 -2.78
CA ASP A 113 3.95 -20.61 -3.21
C ASP A 113 2.54 -20.02 -3.26
N SER A 114 2.16 -19.19 -2.31
CA SER A 114 0.88 -18.46 -2.30
C SER A 114 0.75 -17.51 -3.49
N PHE A 115 1.81 -16.81 -3.88
CA PHE A 115 1.82 -15.98 -5.09
C PHE A 115 1.75 -16.79 -6.39
N ARG A 116 2.34 -17.98 -6.44
CA ARG A 116 2.24 -18.88 -7.60
C ARG A 116 0.81 -19.37 -7.84
N ILE A 117 0.07 -19.66 -6.77
CA ILE A 117 -1.35 -20.05 -6.84
C ILE A 117 -2.17 -18.92 -7.50
N ARG A 118 -1.94 -17.67 -7.10
CA ARG A 118 -2.62 -16.51 -7.67
C ARG A 118 -2.39 -16.36 -9.17
N LYS A 119 -1.16 -16.53 -9.65
CA LYS A 119 -0.81 -16.36 -11.07
C LYS A 119 -1.65 -17.26 -11.98
N LYS A 120 -2.12 -18.39 -11.47
CA LYS A 120 -2.99 -19.33 -12.21
C LYS A 120 -4.47 -18.90 -12.24
N SER A 121 -4.91 -18.02 -11.33
CA SER A 121 -6.32 -17.66 -11.14
C SER A 121 -6.72 -16.29 -11.72
N THR A 122 -5.79 -15.49 -12.20
CA THR A 122 -6.09 -14.14 -12.72
C THR A 122 -6.75 -14.20 -14.09
N ASN A 123 -8.00 -13.75 -14.16
CA ASN A 123 -8.69 -13.46 -15.40
C ASN A 123 -8.01 -12.30 -16.16
N ASN A 124 -7.75 -12.49 -17.44
CA ASN A 124 -6.88 -11.63 -18.29
C ASN A 124 -7.41 -10.20 -18.61
N ASN A 125 -8.43 -9.71 -17.92
CA ASN A 125 -9.07 -8.44 -18.26
C ASN A 125 -8.45 -7.19 -17.60
N TYR A 126 -7.42 -7.36 -16.75
CA TYR A 126 -6.77 -6.26 -16.04
C TYR A 126 -5.26 -6.27 -16.23
N ALA A 127 -4.67 -5.09 -16.34
CA ALA A 127 -3.23 -4.97 -16.23
C ALA A 127 -2.80 -5.28 -14.79
N THR A 128 -1.86 -6.19 -14.62
CA THR A 128 -1.29 -6.56 -13.32
C THR A 128 0.18 -6.20 -13.28
N ILE A 129 0.65 -5.79 -12.13
CA ILE A 129 2.08 -5.65 -11.86
C ILE A 129 2.67 -7.05 -11.77
N ILE A 130 3.76 -7.29 -12.50
CA ILE A 130 4.47 -8.57 -12.45
C ILE A 130 5.18 -8.65 -11.11
N ARG A 131 4.67 -9.51 -10.23
CA ARG A 131 5.23 -9.81 -8.92
C ARG A 131 5.75 -11.24 -8.95
N ASP A 132 6.85 -11.47 -9.71
CA ASP A 132 7.51 -12.76 -9.75
C ASP A 132 8.37 -12.99 -8.49
N GLU A 133 8.92 -14.19 -8.37
CA GLU A 133 9.75 -14.59 -7.23
C GLU A 133 10.96 -13.67 -7.01
N LYS A 134 11.62 -13.28 -8.10
CA LYS A 134 12.78 -12.38 -8.06
C LYS A 134 12.39 -11.01 -7.53
N TRP A 135 11.28 -10.46 -8.02
CA TRP A 135 10.75 -9.19 -7.58
C TRP A 135 10.32 -9.24 -6.12
N LEU A 136 9.62 -10.31 -5.69
CA LEU A 136 9.20 -10.48 -4.30
C LEU A 136 10.39 -10.63 -3.37
N HIS A 137 11.42 -11.39 -3.77
CA HIS A 137 12.64 -11.53 -2.99
C HIS A 137 13.31 -10.16 -2.79
N TRP A 138 13.55 -9.43 -3.89
CA TRP A 138 14.11 -8.08 -3.81
C TRP A 138 13.26 -7.18 -2.92
N ARG A 139 11.94 -7.14 -3.12
CA ARG A 139 11.05 -6.21 -2.43
C ARG A 139 10.87 -6.48 -0.95
N LEU A 140 10.95 -7.73 -0.54
CA LEU A 140 10.62 -8.17 0.81
C LEU A 140 11.82 -8.66 1.61
N MET A 141 12.79 -9.31 0.96
CA MET A 141 13.92 -9.94 1.63
C MET A 141 15.19 -9.07 1.63
N GLU A 142 15.35 -8.21 0.63
CA GLU A 142 16.49 -7.29 0.54
C GLU A 142 16.19 -5.91 1.13
N CYS A 143 14.94 -5.63 1.51
CA CYS A 143 14.57 -4.36 2.11
C CYS A 143 15.15 -4.22 3.54
N PRO A 144 15.53 -3.00 3.98
CA PRO A 144 16.19 -2.78 5.26
C PRO A 144 15.29 -3.06 6.48
N TYR A 145 13.97 -3.07 6.31
CA TYR A 145 12.96 -3.29 7.35
C TYR A 145 12.31 -4.68 7.29
N LYS A 146 12.92 -5.64 6.62
CA LYS A 146 12.37 -7.00 6.42
C LYS A 146 11.97 -7.73 7.71
N ARG A 147 12.59 -7.39 8.85
CA ARG A 147 12.28 -7.99 10.16
C ARG A 147 10.87 -7.64 10.65
N ASP A 148 10.31 -6.55 10.17
CA ASP A 148 9.01 -6.04 10.59
C ASP A 148 7.91 -6.35 9.55
N ILE A 149 8.20 -7.26 8.61
CA ILE A 149 7.25 -7.73 7.61
C ILE A 149 6.72 -9.10 8.03
N TYR A 150 5.39 -9.23 7.99
CA TYR A 150 4.66 -10.41 8.40
C TYR A 150 3.70 -10.85 7.30
N PHE A 151 3.38 -12.15 7.33
CA PHE A 151 2.47 -12.81 6.40
C PHE A 151 1.32 -13.44 7.18
N PHE A 152 0.11 -13.10 6.80
CA PHE A 152 -1.12 -13.68 7.33
C PHE A 152 -1.75 -14.59 6.27
N GLU A 153 -2.11 -15.79 6.66
CA GLU A 153 -2.74 -16.75 5.77
C GLU A 153 -4.04 -17.29 6.38
N TYR A 154 -5.09 -17.33 5.56
CA TYR A 154 -6.39 -17.85 5.91
C TYR A 154 -7.10 -18.45 4.69
N LYS A 155 -7.35 -19.78 4.66
CA LYS A 155 -8.09 -20.48 3.59
C LYS A 155 -7.66 -20.07 2.17
N ASN A 156 -6.39 -20.16 1.83
CA ASN A 156 -5.81 -19.72 0.54
C ASN A 156 -5.91 -18.22 0.25
N ASN A 157 -6.37 -17.42 1.22
CA ASN A 157 -6.30 -15.96 1.18
C ASN A 157 -5.15 -15.50 2.05
N PHE A 158 -4.50 -14.41 1.68
CA PHE A 158 -3.36 -13.95 2.47
C PHE A 158 -3.18 -12.44 2.41
N ALA A 159 -2.44 -11.93 3.39
CA ALA A 159 -1.99 -10.55 3.42
C ALA A 159 -0.51 -10.47 3.83
N ILE A 160 0.18 -9.50 3.24
CA ILE A 160 1.52 -9.07 3.67
C ILE A 160 1.36 -7.73 4.37
N VAL A 161 1.93 -7.62 5.56
CA VAL A 161 1.89 -6.40 6.36
C VAL A 161 3.27 -6.01 6.82
N HIS A 162 3.49 -4.71 6.98
CA HIS A 162 4.71 -4.14 7.54
C HIS A 162 4.36 -3.33 8.79
N ILE A 163 5.05 -3.60 9.90
CA ILE A 163 4.91 -2.84 11.14
C ILE A 163 5.96 -1.74 11.15
N PHE A 164 5.51 -0.53 11.39
CA PHE A 164 6.35 0.64 11.41
C PHE A 164 6.10 1.49 12.66
N PHE A 165 7.16 1.97 13.27
CA PHE A 165 7.10 2.86 14.42
C PHE A 165 7.95 4.11 14.18
N LYS A 166 7.29 5.27 14.20
CA LYS A 166 7.94 6.58 14.29
C LYS A 166 7.34 7.33 15.49
N ASN A 167 6.26 8.05 15.27
CA ASN A 167 5.50 8.76 16.32
C ASN A 167 4.29 7.95 16.79
N VAL A 168 3.78 7.08 15.93
CA VAL A 168 2.68 6.16 16.16
C VAL A 168 3.08 4.78 15.63
N LYS A 169 2.61 3.72 16.28
CA LYS A 169 2.83 2.36 15.82
C LYS A 169 1.83 2.04 14.72
N ARG A 170 2.32 1.87 13.51
CA ARG A 170 1.52 1.71 12.30
C ARG A 170 1.68 0.30 11.73
N LEU A 171 0.59 -0.25 11.24
CA LEU A 171 0.59 -1.45 10.44
C LEU A 171 0.16 -1.09 9.02
N ASN A 172 1.08 -1.20 8.08
CA ASN A 172 0.82 -1.01 6.66
C ASN A 172 0.43 -2.34 6.04
N ILE A 173 -0.76 -2.44 5.47
CA ILE A 173 -1.15 -3.59 4.68
C ILE A 173 -0.58 -3.38 3.28
N LEU A 174 0.50 -4.10 2.99
CA LEU A 174 1.23 -3.98 1.74
C LEU A 174 0.50 -4.67 0.60
N TYR A 175 -0.07 -5.84 0.88
CA TYR A 175 -0.70 -6.67 -0.14
C TYR A 175 -1.79 -7.53 0.45
N THR A 176 -2.89 -7.70 -0.27
CA THR A 176 -3.92 -8.68 0.02
C THR A 176 -4.26 -9.48 -1.23
N TYR A 177 -4.51 -10.74 -1.04
CA TYR A 177 -5.11 -11.62 -2.02
C TYR A 177 -6.27 -12.36 -1.41
N SER A 178 -7.41 -12.30 -2.08
CA SER A 178 -8.57 -13.08 -1.69
C SER A 178 -9.28 -13.64 -2.94
N THR A 179 -9.83 -14.82 -2.80
CA THR A 179 -10.65 -15.46 -3.84
C THR A 179 -12.09 -14.93 -3.83
N ASP A 180 -12.52 -14.36 -2.69
CA ASP A 180 -13.86 -13.83 -2.48
C ASP A 180 -13.84 -12.65 -1.52
N ILE A 181 -14.76 -11.70 -1.69
CA ILE A 181 -14.88 -10.50 -0.85
C ILE A 181 -15.21 -10.84 0.62
N SER A 182 -15.93 -11.92 0.86
CA SER A 182 -16.24 -12.36 2.22
C SER A 182 -14.99 -12.78 2.97
N TYR A 183 -14.12 -13.56 2.33
CA TYR A 183 -12.83 -13.96 2.90
C TYR A 183 -11.86 -12.78 3.04
N GLU A 184 -11.91 -11.82 2.12
CA GLU A 184 -11.14 -10.59 2.27
C GLU A 184 -11.57 -9.83 3.53
N ASN A 185 -12.86 -9.69 3.75
CA ASN A 185 -13.40 -9.05 4.97
C ASN A 185 -12.99 -9.79 6.24
N GLU A 186 -13.04 -11.13 6.25
CA GLU A 186 -12.57 -11.95 7.36
C GLU A 186 -11.06 -11.71 7.62
N LEU A 187 -10.24 -11.73 6.58
CA LEU A 187 -8.80 -11.49 6.68
C LEU A 187 -8.51 -10.11 7.31
N TYR A 188 -9.21 -9.05 6.87
CA TYR A 188 -9.06 -7.72 7.47
C TYR A 188 -9.54 -7.66 8.92
N CYS A 189 -10.59 -8.41 9.28
CA CYS A 189 -11.04 -8.53 10.67
C CYS A 189 -9.94 -9.16 11.54
N HIS A 190 -9.31 -10.22 11.05
CA HIS A 190 -8.21 -10.89 11.75
C HIS A 190 -6.99 -9.97 11.91
N ILE A 191 -6.58 -9.28 10.83
CA ILE A 191 -5.49 -8.31 10.88
C ILE A 191 -5.80 -7.20 11.89
N THR A 192 -7.04 -6.71 11.89
CA THR A 192 -7.48 -5.68 12.85
C THR A 192 -7.40 -6.18 14.29
N ASN A 193 -7.88 -7.39 14.55
CA ASN A 193 -7.83 -7.98 15.89
C ASN A 193 -6.38 -8.21 16.35
N TRP A 194 -5.53 -8.70 15.46
CA TRP A 194 -4.11 -8.84 15.73
C TRP A 194 -3.46 -7.48 16.04
N ALA A 195 -3.78 -6.45 15.25
CA ALA A 195 -3.28 -5.08 15.46
C ALA A 195 -3.66 -4.52 16.83
N ILE A 196 -4.90 -4.77 17.29
CA ILE A 196 -5.37 -4.37 18.63
C ILE A 196 -4.55 -5.06 19.72
N ASN A 197 -4.32 -6.37 19.58
CA ASN A 197 -3.60 -7.17 20.56
C ASN A 197 -2.11 -6.84 20.62
N ASN A 198 -1.53 -6.27 19.55
CA ASN A 198 -0.12 -5.91 19.43
C ASN A 198 0.13 -4.39 19.55
N ASP A 199 -0.82 -3.66 20.14
CA ASP A 199 -0.68 -2.23 20.43
C ASP A 199 -0.40 -1.36 19.18
N ILE A 200 -0.97 -1.73 18.04
CA ILE A 200 -0.95 -0.91 16.83
C ILE A 200 -1.90 0.29 17.01
N ASP A 201 -1.47 1.47 16.61
CA ASP A 201 -2.28 2.68 16.71
C ASP A 201 -3.13 2.92 15.46
N VAL A 202 -2.63 2.53 14.29
CA VAL A 202 -3.30 2.79 13.03
C VAL A 202 -3.01 1.73 11.98
N LEU A 203 -4.02 1.35 11.21
CA LEU A 203 -3.86 0.55 9.99
C LEU A 203 -3.84 1.46 8.77
N TRP A 204 -2.94 1.17 7.85
CA TRP A 204 -2.90 1.77 6.53
C TRP A 204 -2.98 0.71 5.45
N ALA A 205 -3.70 1.03 4.37
CA ALA A 205 -3.69 0.24 3.14
C ALA A 205 -3.70 1.18 1.94
N ILE A 206 -3.17 0.73 0.83
CA ILE A 206 -3.39 1.37 -0.46
C ILE A 206 -4.27 0.43 -1.25
N ASN A 207 -5.40 0.95 -1.69
CA ASN A 207 -6.32 0.18 -2.50
C ASN A 207 -7.02 1.09 -3.51
N ARG A 208 -7.34 0.49 -4.64
CA ARG A 208 -8.15 1.09 -5.68
C ARG A 208 -9.62 0.74 -5.55
N SER A 209 -9.96 -0.43 -5.00
CA SER A 209 -11.33 -0.88 -4.91
C SER A 209 -12.11 -0.08 -3.84
N ASN A 210 -13.39 0.12 -4.13
CA ASN A 210 -14.31 0.70 -3.16
C ASN A 210 -14.80 -0.33 -2.13
N ASP A 211 -14.41 -1.59 -2.27
CA ASP A 211 -14.97 -2.74 -1.55
C ASP A 211 -14.53 -2.79 -0.08
N LEU A 212 -13.39 -2.17 0.25
CA LEU A 212 -12.92 -2.04 1.64
C LEU A 212 -13.58 -0.91 2.44
N ARG A 213 -14.62 -0.28 1.92
CA ARG A 213 -15.31 0.86 2.58
C ARG A 213 -15.92 0.50 3.93
N ASN A 214 -16.33 -0.74 4.11
CA ASN A 214 -16.92 -1.20 5.36
C ASN A 214 -15.89 -1.39 6.48
N ILE A 215 -14.62 -1.55 6.11
CA ILE A 215 -13.51 -1.82 7.02
C ILE A 215 -12.78 -0.53 7.39
N PHE A 216 -12.61 0.37 6.41
CA PHE A 216 -11.93 1.64 6.58
C PHE A 216 -12.92 2.82 6.56
N PRO A 217 -12.93 3.68 7.60
CA PRO A 217 -13.79 4.85 7.63
C PRO A 217 -13.49 5.82 6.49
N LYS A 218 -14.54 6.28 5.79
CA LYS A 218 -14.38 7.17 4.62
C LYS A 218 -13.66 8.48 4.92
N ILE A 219 -13.84 9.03 6.12
CA ILE A 219 -13.28 10.33 6.52
C ILE A 219 -11.76 10.36 6.59
N PHE A 220 -11.12 9.20 6.69
CA PHE A 220 -9.66 9.08 6.76
C PHE A 220 -9.03 8.60 5.45
N ASN A 221 -9.82 8.53 4.37
CA ASN A 221 -9.32 8.11 3.07
C ASN A 221 -8.68 9.31 2.36
N ASN A 222 -7.40 9.20 2.05
CA ASN A 222 -6.65 10.23 1.36
C ASN A 222 -6.39 9.80 -0.09
N PRO A 223 -6.89 10.54 -1.10
CA PRO A 223 -6.60 10.24 -2.49
C PRO A 223 -5.11 10.45 -2.78
N LEU A 224 -4.48 9.46 -3.38
CA LEU A 224 -3.12 9.55 -3.88
C LEU A 224 -3.15 10.02 -5.33
N LYS A 225 -2.17 10.84 -5.71
CA LYS A 225 -2.03 11.28 -7.09
C LYS A 225 -1.33 10.20 -7.90
N PHE A 226 -2.13 9.42 -8.62
CA PHE A 226 -1.61 8.45 -9.57
C PHE A 226 -1.64 9.07 -10.96
N ALA A 227 -0.56 8.95 -11.69
CA ALA A 227 -0.43 9.43 -13.06
C ALA A 227 0.12 8.33 -13.97
N ALA A 228 -0.30 8.35 -15.23
CA ALA A 228 0.18 7.44 -16.25
C ALA A 228 0.43 8.19 -17.56
N TRP A 229 1.37 7.65 -18.33
CA TRP A 229 1.65 8.09 -19.67
C TRP A 229 1.86 6.88 -20.57
N SER A 230 1.37 6.98 -21.81
CA SER A 230 1.63 5.98 -22.85
C SER A 230 1.52 6.65 -24.23
N SER A 231 2.38 6.24 -25.14
CA SER A 231 2.23 6.57 -26.56
C SER A 231 1.06 5.85 -27.22
N ASP A 232 0.53 4.78 -26.60
CA ASP A 232 -0.63 4.03 -27.06
C ASP A 232 -1.86 4.34 -26.18
N ALA A 233 -2.88 4.94 -26.79
CA ALA A 233 -4.12 5.32 -26.11
C ALA A 233 -4.89 4.11 -25.50
N LYS A 234 -4.78 2.92 -26.11
CA LYS A 234 -5.41 1.70 -25.57
C LYS A 234 -4.70 1.26 -24.28
N ILE A 235 -3.36 1.27 -24.29
CA ILE A 235 -2.56 0.96 -23.09
C ILE A 235 -2.82 2.00 -22.02
N LEU A 236 -2.84 3.28 -22.35
CA LEU A 236 -3.15 4.35 -21.41
C LEU A 236 -4.51 4.12 -20.75
N LYS A 237 -5.54 3.77 -21.53
CA LYS A 237 -6.87 3.43 -21.00
C LYS A 237 -6.83 2.25 -20.03
N VAL A 238 -6.05 1.21 -20.32
CA VAL A 238 -5.88 0.04 -19.43
C VAL A 238 -5.17 0.43 -18.14
N LEU A 239 -4.07 1.18 -18.21
CA LEU A 239 -3.37 1.71 -17.03
C LEU A 239 -4.32 2.55 -16.18
N LYS A 240 -5.20 3.31 -16.81
CA LYS A 240 -6.22 4.12 -16.17
C LYS A 240 -7.28 3.29 -15.44
N ASN A 241 -7.83 2.30 -16.01
CA ASN A 241 -9.08 1.69 -15.57
C ASN A 241 -8.94 0.30 -14.95
N GLY A 242 -7.81 -0.37 -15.14
CA GLY A 242 -7.67 -1.79 -14.83
C GLY A 242 -6.40 -2.21 -14.09
N LEU A 243 -5.60 -1.30 -13.54
CA LEU A 243 -4.38 -1.68 -12.84
C LEU A 243 -4.64 -2.04 -11.37
N ASP A 244 -4.26 -3.25 -10.98
CA ASP A 244 -4.25 -3.68 -9.57
C ASP A 244 -3.02 -3.12 -8.87
N ILE A 245 -3.19 -1.97 -8.19
CA ILE A 245 -2.15 -1.32 -7.39
C ILE A 245 -2.44 -1.55 -5.91
N GLN A 246 -1.42 -2.02 -5.19
CA GLN A 246 -1.46 -2.21 -3.75
C GLN A 246 -0.24 -1.56 -3.08
N GLY A 247 -0.20 -1.54 -1.75
CA GLY A 247 0.86 -0.89 -1.00
C GLY A 247 2.26 -1.41 -1.34
N ILE A 248 2.38 -2.70 -1.64
CA ILE A 248 3.66 -3.34 -1.99
C ILE A 248 4.28 -2.78 -3.29
N ASP A 249 3.47 -2.21 -4.16
CA ASP A 249 3.90 -1.64 -5.45
C ASP A 249 4.36 -0.18 -5.31
N THR A 250 4.33 0.37 -4.11
CA THR A 250 4.60 1.78 -3.85
C THR A 250 5.63 1.94 -2.75
N ASP A 251 6.28 3.10 -2.68
CA ASP A 251 7.22 3.42 -1.60
C ASP A 251 6.55 4.00 -0.37
N THR A 252 5.23 3.92 -0.29
CA THR A 252 4.48 4.50 0.83
C THR A 252 4.68 3.76 2.15
N ASP A 253 5.22 2.56 2.11
CA ASP A 253 5.69 1.82 3.27
C ASP A 253 7.09 2.25 3.71
N SER A 254 7.88 2.81 2.79
CA SER A 254 9.21 3.35 3.03
C SER A 254 9.20 4.84 3.42
N CYS A 255 8.04 5.44 3.69
CA CYS A 255 7.95 6.80 4.30
C CYS A 255 8.71 6.93 5.63
N LEU A 256 9.64 6.02 5.85
CA LEU A 256 10.62 5.91 6.91
C LEU A 256 11.63 7.03 6.89
N TYR A 257 11.90 7.57 5.72
CA TYR A 257 13.09 8.37 5.46
C TYR A 257 12.80 9.84 5.17
N VAL A 258 11.54 10.23 5.15
CA VAL A 258 11.18 11.64 4.98
C VAL A 258 10.81 12.22 6.35
N ASP A 259 11.77 12.87 6.94
CA ASP A 259 11.56 13.83 8.03
C ASP A 259 11.03 15.15 7.51
#